data_0adfc18edf48dc2a3f48aa0a06cca303
#
_entry.id   0adfc18edf48dc2a3f48aa0a06cca303
#
_cell.length_a   1.000
_cell.length_b   1.000
_cell.length_c   1.000
_cell.angle_alpha   90.00
_cell.angle_beta   90.00
_cell.angle_gamma   90.00
#
_symmetry.space_group_name_H-M   'P 1'
#
loop_
_entity.id
_entity.type
_entity.pdbx_description
1 polymer ?
#
loop_
_entity_poly.entity_id
_entity_poly.type
_entity_poly.pdbx_seq_one_letter_code
_entity_poly.pdbx_strand_id
1 'polypeptide(L)'
;MRGCLSSATFAILVNRNTKGWIKAYKGLRQGDPFSPFPFTLVTNVLSKLIVREKKRGLFKGFLVGKNRAKVSHLQFANDTIFFCRASFEELHSLKLILLVFGWLSELRINLNKSTLSRINISQDQTARLASLLDCAVSD
;
A
#
# COMPACT_ATOMS: atom_id res chain seq x y z
N MET A 1 19.19 11.99 7.25
CA MET A 1 18.28 11.64 6.16
C MET A 1 17.96 12.79 5.19
N ARG A 2 17.83 14.04 5.62
CA ARG A 2 17.55 15.16 4.68
C ARG A 2 18.57 15.31 3.54
N GLY A 3 19.86 15.05 3.75
CA GLY A 3 20.90 15.17 2.74
C GLY A 3 20.81 14.18 1.58
N CYS A 4 20.37 12.94 1.82
CA CYS A 4 20.24 11.92 0.77
C CYS A 4 19.03 12.14 -0.16
N LEU A 5 18.01 12.86 0.32
CA LEU A 5 16.77 13.08 -0.44
C LEU A 5 16.77 14.40 -1.22
N SER A 6 17.63 15.36 -0.86
CA SER A 6 17.59 16.73 -1.40
C SER A 6 18.64 17.03 -2.46
N SER A 7 19.55 16.09 -2.77
CA SER A 7 20.70 16.36 -3.65
C SER A 7 20.61 15.76 -5.07
N ALA A 8 19.54 15.03 -5.39
CA ALA A 8 19.42 14.41 -6.70
C ALA A 8 19.05 15.43 -7.78
N THR A 9 19.93 15.59 -8.76
CA THR A 9 19.69 16.41 -9.96
C THR A 9 19.65 15.47 -11.17
N PHE A 10 18.62 15.59 -12.00
CA PHE A 10 18.43 14.76 -13.19
C PHE A 10 18.66 15.58 -14.44
N ALA A 11 19.46 15.05 -15.37
CA ALA A 11 19.62 15.62 -16.69
C ALA A 11 18.49 15.16 -17.62
N ILE A 12 17.86 16.08 -18.31
CA ILE A 12 16.91 15.75 -19.37
C ILE A 12 17.70 15.51 -20.64
N LEU A 13 17.64 14.28 -21.15
CA LEU A 13 18.29 13.90 -22.40
C LEU A 13 17.27 13.91 -23.56
N VAL A 14 17.53 14.67 -24.59
CA VAL A 14 16.80 14.64 -25.87
C VAL A 14 17.79 14.32 -26.96
N ASN A 15 17.57 13.22 -27.68
CA ASN A 15 18.50 12.74 -28.73
C ASN A 15 19.95 12.63 -28.22
N ARG A 16 20.15 12.06 -27.02
CA ARG A 16 21.46 11.91 -26.34
C ARG A 16 22.16 13.24 -25.95
N ASN A 17 21.53 14.39 -26.13
CA ASN A 17 22.03 15.67 -25.70
C ASN A 17 21.31 16.17 -24.45
N THR A 18 22.04 16.67 -23.47
CA THR A 18 21.48 17.28 -22.27
C THR A 18 20.80 18.58 -22.61
N LYS A 19 19.48 18.68 -22.42
CA LYS A 19 18.69 19.89 -22.73
C LYS A 19 18.29 20.67 -21.47
N GLY A 20 18.49 20.10 -20.30
CA GLY A 20 18.16 20.78 -19.04
C GLY A 20 18.44 19.91 -17.81
N TRP A 21 18.28 20.54 -16.65
CA TRP A 21 18.46 19.89 -15.36
C TRP A 21 17.23 20.08 -14.50
N ILE A 22 16.75 19.01 -13.86
CA ILE A 22 15.66 19.05 -12.88
C ILE A 22 16.21 18.61 -11.54
N LYS A 23 16.00 19.45 -10.52
CA LYS A 23 16.30 19.09 -9.13
C LYS A 23 15.11 18.40 -8.51
N ALA A 24 15.31 17.19 -7.99
CA ALA A 24 14.27 16.48 -7.26
C ALA A 24 14.07 17.12 -5.87
N TYR A 25 12.82 17.49 -5.57
CA TYR A 25 12.43 18.01 -4.27
C TYR A 25 11.73 16.96 -3.40
N LYS A 26 11.22 15.87 -4.02
CA LYS A 26 10.47 14.79 -3.36
C LYS A 26 10.73 13.46 -4.04
N GLY A 27 10.57 12.37 -3.29
CA GLY A 27 10.67 11.00 -3.77
C GLY A 27 12.06 10.39 -3.61
N LEU A 28 12.13 9.09 -3.86
CA LEU A 28 13.37 8.31 -3.83
C LEU A 28 13.84 8.08 -5.26
N ARG A 29 15.15 8.11 -5.47
CA ARG A 29 15.74 7.84 -6.78
C ARG A 29 15.57 6.37 -7.13
N GLN A 30 14.98 6.08 -8.28
CA GLN A 30 14.93 4.73 -8.81
C GLN A 30 16.34 4.23 -9.14
N GLY A 31 16.68 3.01 -8.68
CA GLY A 31 18.02 2.43 -8.86
C GLY A 31 19.07 2.88 -7.84
N ASP A 32 18.72 3.73 -6.87
CA ASP A 32 19.61 4.06 -5.75
C ASP A 32 19.62 2.89 -4.75
N PRO A 33 20.81 2.35 -4.37
CA PRO A 33 20.91 1.24 -3.43
C PRO A 33 20.34 1.54 -2.05
N PHE A 34 20.21 2.80 -1.66
CA PHE A 34 19.60 3.22 -0.39
C PHE A 34 18.08 3.38 -0.46
N SER A 35 17.49 3.48 -1.64
CA SER A 35 16.05 3.67 -1.83
C SER A 35 15.17 2.56 -1.20
N PRO A 36 15.56 1.28 -1.18
CA PRO A 36 14.78 0.24 -0.53
C PRO A 36 14.66 0.40 0.99
N PHE A 37 15.65 0.97 1.66
CA PHE A 37 15.65 1.10 3.13
C PHE A 37 14.54 2.01 3.68
N PRO A 38 14.40 3.28 3.23
CA PRO A 38 13.30 4.13 3.65
C PRO A 38 11.95 3.53 3.33
N PHE A 39 11.79 2.89 2.16
CA PHE A 39 10.55 2.23 1.78
C PHE A 39 10.22 1.08 2.73
N THR A 40 11.18 0.20 3.04
CA THR A 40 11.00 -0.90 4.00
C THR A 40 10.62 -0.38 5.40
N LEU A 41 11.24 0.71 5.85
CA LEU A 41 10.90 1.34 7.14
C LEU A 41 9.45 1.84 7.16
N VAL A 42 9.03 2.50 6.09
CA VAL A 42 7.66 3.03 5.97
C VAL A 42 6.64 1.89 5.91
N THR A 43 6.91 0.84 5.15
CA THR A 43 6.01 -0.31 5.02
C THR A 43 5.92 -1.13 6.32
N ASN A 44 6.98 -1.14 7.13
CA ASN A 44 6.92 -1.68 8.49
C ASN A 44 5.92 -0.94 9.38
N VAL A 45 5.71 0.36 9.17
CA VAL A 45 4.67 1.12 9.90
C VAL A 45 3.29 0.58 9.56
N LEU A 46 3.00 0.34 8.27
CA LEU A 46 1.74 -0.26 7.83
C LEU A 46 1.51 -1.62 8.49
N SER A 47 2.50 -2.49 8.46
CA SER A 47 2.44 -3.82 9.12
C SER A 47 2.16 -3.70 10.62
N LYS A 48 2.78 -2.75 11.31
CA LYS A 48 2.53 -2.51 12.74
C LYS A 48 1.11 -2.00 13.02
N LEU A 49 0.57 -1.13 12.18
CA LEU A 49 -0.82 -0.66 12.27
C LEU A 49 -1.79 -1.84 12.12
N ILE A 50 -1.60 -2.69 11.13
CA ILE A 50 -2.42 -3.89 10.91
C ILE A 50 -2.35 -4.84 12.12
N VAL A 51 -1.15 -5.11 12.64
CA VAL A 51 -0.96 -5.96 13.82
C VAL A 51 -1.66 -5.39 15.05
N ARG A 52 -1.65 -4.07 15.22
CA ARG A 52 -2.35 -3.38 16.32
C ARG A 52 -3.86 -3.58 16.24
N GLU A 53 -4.45 -3.38 15.06
CA GLU A 53 -5.89 -3.57 14.85
C GLU A 53 -6.30 -5.05 14.92
N LYS A 54 -5.41 -5.95 14.52
CA LYS A 54 -5.58 -7.39 14.72
C LYS A 54 -5.65 -7.77 16.21
N LYS A 55 -4.82 -7.17 17.06
CA LYS A 55 -4.85 -7.36 18.52
C LYS A 55 -6.15 -6.85 19.14
N ARG A 56 -6.74 -5.80 18.58
CA ARG A 56 -8.04 -5.24 19.00
C ARG A 56 -9.25 -6.04 18.50
N GLY A 57 -9.02 -7.06 17.66
CA GLY A 57 -10.07 -7.88 17.07
C GLY A 57 -10.80 -7.24 15.89
N LEU A 58 -10.42 -6.03 15.50
CA LEU A 58 -11.05 -5.28 14.41
C LEU A 58 -10.61 -5.74 13.02
N PHE A 59 -9.45 -6.42 12.94
CA PHE A 59 -8.93 -6.99 11.70
C PHE A 59 -8.55 -8.46 11.93
N LYS A 60 -9.32 -9.38 11.37
CA LYS A 60 -9.16 -10.83 11.66
C LYS A 60 -8.23 -11.54 10.68
N GLY A 61 -8.13 -11.05 9.45
CA GLY A 61 -7.37 -11.70 8.39
C GLY A 61 -7.99 -13.02 7.94
N PHE A 62 -7.27 -13.74 7.07
CA PHE A 62 -7.70 -14.99 6.46
C PHE A 62 -6.85 -16.16 6.91
N LEU A 63 -7.46 -17.34 7.05
CA LEU A 63 -6.76 -18.57 7.43
C LEU A 63 -6.32 -19.32 6.18
N VAL A 64 -5.02 -19.55 6.03
CA VAL A 64 -4.42 -20.20 4.86
C VAL A 64 -3.75 -21.50 5.23
N GLY A 65 -3.96 -22.52 4.39
CA GLY A 65 -3.27 -23.80 4.46
C GLY A 65 -3.74 -24.74 5.56
N LYS A 66 -3.19 -25.96 5.58
CA LYS A 66 -3.51 -27.01 6.57
C LYS A 66 -3.19 -26.58 8.00
N ASN A 67 -2.14 -25.77 8.18
CA ASN A 67 -1.71 -25.28 9.50
C ASN A 67 -2.49 -24.06 9.99
N ARG A 68 -3.56 -23.66 9.28
CA ARG A 68 -4.40 -22.50 9.64
C ARG A 68 -3.59 -21.23 9.96
N ALA A 69 -2.54 -20.97 9.18
CA ALA A 69 -1.76 -19.74 9.31
C ALA A 69 -2.65 -18.54 9.04
N LYS A 70 -2.64 -17.57 9.97
CA LYS A 70 -3.48 -16.37 9.88
C LYS A 70 -2.75 -15.27 9.14
N VAL A 71 -3.08 -15.10 7.86
CA VAL A 71 -2.51 -14.09 6.99
C VAL A 71 -3.44 -12.88 6.94
N SER A 72 -2.91 -11.69 7.13
CA SER A 72 -3.65 -10.42 7.06
C SER A 72 -3.23 -9.58 5.85
N HIS A 73 -1.98 -9.64 5.48
CA HIS A 73 -1.46 -8.95 4.30
C HIS A 73 -0.20 -9.64 3.79
N LEU A 74 0.06 -9.46 2.53
CA LEU A 74 1.33 -9.78 1.86
C LEU A 74 1.85 -8.53 1.19
N GLN A 75 3.14 -8.30 1.31
CA GLN A 75 3.79 -7.16 0.70
C GLN A 75 4.91 -7.62 -0.21
N PHE A 76 4.91 -7.10 -1.42
CA PHE A 76 5.95 -7.32 -2.40
C PHE A 76 6.28 -5.99 -3.10
N ALA A 77 7.49 -5.51 -2.89
CA ALA A 77 7.91 -4.19 -3.34
C ALA A 77 6.89 -3.09 -2.93
N ASN A 78 6.32 -2.37 -3.88
CA ASN A 78 5.31 -1.34 -3.67
C ASN A 78 3.86 -1.86 -3.67
N ASP A 79 3.65 -3.14 -3.94
CA ASP A 79 2.33 -3.75 -3.98
C ASP A 79 2.00 -4.42 -2.64
N THR A 80 0.76 -4.29 -2.20
CA THR A 80 0.29 -4.90 -0.96
C THR A 80 -1.06 -5.56 -1.19
N ILE A 81 -1.16 -6.84 -0.83
CA ILE A 81 -2.41 -7.60 -0.85
C ILE A 81 -2.92 -7.71 0.58
N PHE A 82 -4.16 -7.30 0.82
CA PHE A 82 -4.82 -7.44 2.12
C PHE A 82 -5.82 -8.59 2.08
N PHE A 83 -5.85 -9.38 3.13
CA PHE A 83 -6.81 -10.46 3.33
C PHE A 83 -7.75 -10.11 4.47
N CYS A 84 -9.00 -9.88 4.15
CA CYS A 84 -10.03 -9.53 5.12
C CYS A 84 -11.29 -10.38 4.91
N ARG A 85 -12.15 -10.41 5.90
CA ARG A 85 -13.48 -10.99 5.76
C ARG A 85 -14.38 -10.03 5.01
N ALA A 86 -15.40 -10.56 4.35
CA ALA A 86 -16.44 -9.77 3.70
C ALA A 86 -17.38 -9.12 4.73
N SER A 87 -16.82 -8.29 5.60
CA SER A 87 -17.51 -7.57 6.66
C SER A 87 -17.27 -6.08 6.47
N PHE A 88 -18.33 -5.30 6.56
CA PHE A 88 -18.28 -3.84 6.48
C PHE A 88 -17.34 -3.25 7.54
N GLU A 89 -17.40 -3.77 8.76
CA GLU A 89 -16.56 -3.31 9.88
C GLU A 89 -15.06 -3.53 9.62
N GLU A 90 -14.71 -4.70 9.07
CA GLU A 90 -13.30 -5.05 8.82
C GLU A 90 -12.74 -4.22 7.65
N LEU A 91 -13.53 -3.99 6.59
CA LEU A 91 -13.13 -3.13 5.48
C LEU A 91 -13.06 -1.65 5.88
N HIS A 92 -13.98 -1.19 6.71
CA HIS A 92 -13.93 0.16 7.27
C HIS A 92 -12.68 0.37 8.11
N SER A 93 -12.33 -0.62 8.96
CA SER A 93 -11.08 -0.61 9.71
C SER A 93 -9.86 -0.58 8.81
N LEU A 94 -9.86 -1.35 7.71
CA LEU A 94 -8.79 -1.31 6.70
C LEU A 94 -8.68 0.09 6.07
N LYS A 95 -9.81 0.69 5.65
CA LYS A 95 -9.82 2.06 5.10
C LYS A 95 -9.19 3.06 6.06
N LEU A 96 -9.54 2.99 7.34
CA LEU A 96 -8.95 3.86 8.37
C LEU A 96 -7.45 3.63 8.54
N ILE A 97 -6.99 2.38 8.56
CA ILE A 97 -5.56 2.05 8.61
C ILE A 97 -4.83 2.69 7.42
N LEU A 98 -5.37 2.56 6.21
CA LEU A 98 -4.78 3.08 5.00
C LEU A 98 -4.73 4.61 4.99
N LEU A 99 -5.78 5.28 5.47
CA LEU A 99 -5.81 6.73 5.63
C LEU A 99 -4.76 7.22 6.64
N VAL A 100 -4.69 6.60 7.81
CA VAL A 100 -3.70 6.94 8.85
C VAL A 100 -2.29 6.69 8.34
N PHE A 101 -2.06 5.57 7.66
CA PHE A 101 -0.78 5.26 7.04
C PHE A 101 -0.38 6.32 6.00
N GLY A 102 -1.29 6.69 5.10
CA GLY A 102 -1.06 7.72 4.10
C GLY A 102 -0.70 9.07 4.73
N TRP A 103 -1.36 9.42 5.82
CA TRP A 103 -1.10 10.65 6.55
C TRP A 103 0.26 10.66 7.25
N LEU A 104 0.64 9.53 7.89
CA LEU A 104 1.91 9.38 8.59
C LEU A 104 3.11 9.28 7.66
N SER A 105 2.94 8.64 6.52
CA SER A 105 4.03 8.33 5.58
C SER A 105 4.17 9.35 4.45
N GLU A 106 3.20 10.24 4.29
CA GLU A 106 3.06 11.12 3.11
C GLU A 106 2.96 10.34 1.77
N LEU A 107 2.78 9.01 1.82
CA LEU A 107 2.56 8.18 0.64
C LEU A 107 1.08 8.18 0.28
N ARG A 108 0.79 8.32 -1.01
CA ARG A 108 -0.57 8.19 -1.53
C ARG A 108 -0.81 6.77 -2.01
N ILE A 109 -1.83 6.14 -1.44
CA ILE A 109 -2.31 4.85 -1.93
C ILE A 109 -3.09 5.10 -3.21
N ASN A 110 -2.74 4.37 -4.27
CA ASN A 110 -3.39 4.52 -5.56
C ASN A 110 -4.63 3.62 -5.64
N LEU A 111 -5.76 4.13 -5.17
CA LEU A 111 -7.02 3.40 -5.17
C LEU A 111 -7.53 3.10 -6.59
N ASN A 112 -7.19 3.93 -7.59
CA ASN A 112 -7.56 3.68 -8.99
C ASN A 112 -6.86 2.45 -9.59
N LYS A 113 -5.71 2.04 -9.02
CA LYS A 113 -5.01 0.80 -9.39
C LYS A 113 -5.28 -0.34 -8.41
N SER A 114 -6.10 -0.10 -7.38
CA SER A 114 -6.45 -1.10 -6.39
C SER A 114 -7.75 -1.78 -6.78
N THR A 115 -7.82 -3.08 -6.54
CA THR A 115 -8.99 -3.89 -6.86
C THR A 115 -9.42 -4.71 -5.65
N LEU A 116 -10.71 -4.93 -5.51
CA LEU A 116 -11.29 -5.86 -4.56
C LEU A 116 -11.67 -7.15 -5.28
N SER A 117 -10.97 -8.23 -4.96
CA SER A 117 -11.30 -9.57 -5.46
C SER A 117 -12.08 -10.34 -4.41
N ARG A 118 -13.05 -11.14 -4.85
CA ARG A 118 -13.96 -11.91 -3.96
C ARG A 118 -13.56 -13.37 -3.86
N ILE A 119 -13.82 -13.96 -2.70
CA ILE A 119 -13.76 -15.40 -2.50
C ILE A 119 -15.06 -15.82 -1.82
N ASN A 120 -15.90 -16.59 -2.50
CA ASN A 120 -17.17 -17.14 -1.98
C ASN A 120 -18.18 -16.10 -1.45
N ILE A 121 -18.27 -14.94 -2.08
CA ILE A 121 -19.30 -13.92 -1.81
C ILE A 121 -20.01 -13.49 -3.10
N SER A 122 -21.24 -12.97 -2.98
CA SER A 122 -22.01 -12.50 -4.13
C SER A 122 -21.43 -11.25 -4.75
N GLN A 123 -21.74 -11.03 -6.03
CA GLN A 123 -21.29 -9.85 -6.77
C GLN A 123 -21.84 -8.56 -6.18
N ASP A 124 -23.11 -8.54 -5.77
CA ASP A 124 -23.76 -7.37 -5.16
C ASP A 124 -23.10 -6.97 -3.86
N GLN A 125 -22.76 -7.96 -3.02
CA GLN A 125 -22.04 -7.70 -1.78
C GLN A 125 -20.63 -7.17 -2.06
N THR A 126 -19.94 -7.70 -3.05
CA THR A 126 -18.61 -7.22 -3.45
C THR A 126 -18.66 -5.78 -3.94
N ALA A 127 -19.64 -5.41 -4.75
CA ALA A 127 -19.82 -4.05 -5.25
C ALA A 127 -20.03 -3.04 -4.11
N ARG A 128 -20.87 -3.39 -3.13
CA ARG A 128 -21.08 -2.55 -1.92
C ARG A 128 -19.80 -2.37 -1.10
N LEU A 129 -19.01 -3.43 -0.95
CA LEU A 129 -17.75 -3.39 -0.22
C LEU A 129 -16.67 -2.61 -0.98
N ALA A 130 -16.62 -2.72 -2.31
CA ALA A 130 -15.69 -1.98 -3.16
C ALA A 130 -15.98 -0.47 -3.13
N SER A 131 -17.27 -0.09 -3.12
CA SER A 131 -17.65 1.32 -3.00
C SER A 131 -17.21 1.95 -1.68
N LEU A 132 -17.13 1.17 -0.59
CA LEU A 132 -16.59 1.63 0.69
C LEU A 132 -15.10 2.00 0.60
N LEU A 133 -14.32 1.20 -0.15
CA LEU A 133 -12.87 1.41 -0.31
C LEU A 133 -12.53 2.38 -1.46
N ASP A 134 -13.51 2.81 -2.25
CA ASP A 134 -13.31 3.61 -3.46
C ASP A 134 -12.36 2.92 -4.48
N CYS A 135 -12.51 1.60 -4.64
CA CYS A 135 -11.70 0.80 -5.56
C CYS A 135 -12.57 0.00 -6.55
N ALA A 136 -11.95 -0.50 -7.61
CA ALA A 136 -12.62 -1.35 -8.60
C ALA A 136 -12.86 -2.77 -8.06
N VAL A 137 -13.85 -3.46 -8.61
CA VAL A 137 -14.06 -4.90 -8.42
C VAL A 137 -13.26 -5.64 -9.47
N SER A 138 -12.53 -6.67 -9.07
CA SER A 138 -11.89 -7.63 -9.98
C SER A 138 -12.73 -8.88 -10.05
N ASP A 139 -12.91 -9.38 -11.25
CA ASP A 139 -13.54 -10.68 -11.50
C ASP A 139 -12.67 -11.85 -11.05
#